data_f0b9c2006b55a553c8dd518db5e7c021
#
_entry.id   f0b9c2006b55a553c8dd518db5e7c021
#
_cell.length_a   1.000
_cell.length_b   1.000
_cell.length_c   1.000
_cell.angle_alpha   90.00
_cell.angle_beta   90.00
_cell.angle_gamma   90.00
#
_symmetry.space_group_name_H-M   'P 1'
#
loop_
_entity.id
_entity.type
_entity.pdbx_description
1 polymer ?
#
loop_
_entity_poly.entity_id
_entity_poly.type
_entity_poly.pdbx_seq_one_letter_code
_entity_poly.pdbx_strand_id
1 'polypeptide(L)'
;VQKLYENQLWGQKSNYVEVPTDCPQRDERMGYTGDGQVFARTGAYNFDTNDFWKNFLRDLELGQLDNTEGYVCATVPQTGPAGIGFISMLGWGNAVTILPEMLYQQFGDEEALPRQYESMKLFVEAEIRKMGKKNLWIGPSLGDWLAMGKGIAWQAMHNNPVSNAFIVHDLKVISETAERLGKKADADRYRRQMEATTEAYIRKFVSKKGIVAKDYQSAYIMALKFVLPEGELREQVKKNFAANIRKNGLQTGFFATEHLLPLLVEAGETELAYDILLQEGCPGWMYQVKCGATTTWERWDALKPDGTVNEEKMAGSGDNMVSFNHYAFGSVGEFYYQYILGIKPQKPGFAELHFEPYPDRRLGGVSGSYLSRAGKIESSWKYEEDGCHISLNTPVKSEVVLPNGQRETVEEGTYQWL
;
A
#
# COMPACT_ATOMS: atom_id res chain seq x y z
N VAL A 1 -4.58 17.14 10.30
CA VAL A 1 -4.11 15.74 10.29
C VAL A 1 -4.87 14.91 11.32
N GLN A 2 -5.03 15.39 12.57
CA GLN A 2 -5.76 14.64 13.61
C GLN A 2 -7.18 14.20 13.15
N LYS A 3 -7.95 15.10 12.55
CA LYS A 3 -9.28 14.76 12.02
C LYS A 3 -9.25 13.72 10.90
N LEU A 4 -8.23 13.75 10.06
CA LEU A 4 -8.03 12.74 9.02
C LEU A 4 -7.73 11.37 9.64
N TYR A 5 -6.89 11.31 10.66
CA TYR A 5 -6.63 10.09 11.42
C TYR A 5 -7.92 9.52 12.06
N GLU A 6 -8.75 10.36 12.69
CA GLU A 6 -10.04 9.95 13.25
C GLU A 6 -10.98 9.39 12.16
N ASN A 7 -11.01 10.03 10.99
CA ASN A 7 -11.82 9.55 9.85
C ASN A 7 -11.37 8.15 9.38
N GLN A 8 -10.07 7.87 9.38
CA GLN A 8 -9.54 6.56 9.05
C GLN A 8 -9.94 5.50 10.08
N LEU A 9 -9.85 5.83 11.37
CA LEU A 9 -10.29 4.91 12.44
C LEU A 9 -11.79 4.58 12.31
N TRP A 10 -12.62 5.56 12.02
CA TRP A 10 -14.06 5.32 11.83
C TRP A 10 -14.35 4.54 10.55
N GLY A 11 -13.62 4.83 9.45
CA GLY A 11 -13.70 4.06 8.22
C GLY A 11 -13.34 2.59 8.45
N GLN A 12 -12.26 2.30 9.18
CA GLN A 12 -11.87 0.93 9.54
C GLN A 12 -12.91 0.25 10.42
N LYS A 13 -13.34 0.87 11.50
CA LYS A 13 -14.32 0.30 12.44
C LYS A 13 -15.65 -0.05 11.79
N SER A 14 -16.09 0.76 10.81
CA SER A 14 -17.38 0.54 10.14
C SER A 14 -17.31 -0.50 9.01
N ASN A 15 -16.10 -0.82 8.52
CA ASN A 15 -15.90 -1.74 7.40
C ASN A 15 -15.25 -3.07 7.79
N TYR A 16 -14.45 -3.12 8.87
CA TYR A 16 -13.85 -4.37 9.37
C TYR A 16 -14.81 -5.06 10.34
N VAL A 17 -15.81 -5.74 9.77
CA VAL A 17 -16.80 -6.48 10.57
C VAL A 17 -16.41 -7.95 10.61
N GLU A 18 -16.77 -8.76 9.60
CA GLU A 18 -16.30 -10.15 9.46
C GLU A 18 -15.30 -10.28 8.32
N VAL A 19 -15.48 -9.49 7.27
CA VAL A 19 -14.58 -9.32 6.15
C VAL A 19 -14.28 -7.83 5.96
N PRO A 20 -13.19 -7.46 5.26
CA PRO A 20 -12.88 -6.06 4.99
C PRO A 20 -13.81 -5.52 3.89
N THR A 21 -15.06 -5.16 4.26
CA THR A 21 -16.02 -4.64 3.30
C THR A 21 -15.54 -3.31 2.71
N ASP A 22 -15.76 -3.11 1.42
CA ASP A 22 -15.40 -1.86 0.71
C ASP A 22 -16.13 -0.65 1.29
N CYS A 23 -17.42 -0.78 1.51
CA CYS A 23 -18.30 0.25 2.04
C CYS A 23 -19.48 -0.36 2.82
N PRO A 24 -20.03 0.30 3.86
CA PRO A 24 -21.09 -0.28 4.70
C PRO A 24 -22.50 0.08 4.26
N GLN A 25 -22.69 1.11 3.40
CA GLN A 25 -23.98 1.79 3.25
C GLN A 25 -24.70 1.52 1.93
N ARG A 26 -24.03 1.04 0.87
CA ARG A 26 -24.68 0.75 -0.42
C ARG A 26 -24.84 -0.75 -0.66
N ASP A 27 -25.57 -1.16 -1.67
CA ASP A 27 -25.83 -2.57 -2.01
C ASP A 27 -24.62 -3.29 -2.65
N GLU A 28 -23.44 -3.11 -2.06
CA GLU A 28 -22.19 -3.78 -2.36
C GLU A 28 -21.72 -4.53 -1.11
N ARG A 29 -21.05 -3.90 -0.17
CA ARG A 29 -20.65 -4.47 1.13
C ARG A 29 -19.92 -5.80 1.00
N MET A 30 -18.93 -5.85 0.11
CA MET A 30 -18.18 -7.06 -0.21
C MET A 30 -16.76 -6.98 0.32
N GLY A 31 -16.19 -8.13 0.70
CA GLY A 31 -14.78 -8.24 1.11
C GLY A 31 -13.85 -8.18 -0.09
N TYR A 32 -13.64 -6.99 -0.67
CA TYR A 32 -12.73 -6.82 -1.78
C TYR A 32 -11.28 -7.03 -1.36
N THR A 33 -10.61 -7.95 -2.06
CA THR A 33 -9.22 -8.33 -1.76
C THR A 33 -8.24 -7.19 -2.03
N GLY A 34 -8.47 -6.42 -3.10
CA GLY A 34 -7.64 -5.26 -3.43
C GLY A 34 -7.74 -4.14 -2.42
N ASP A 35 -8.94 -3.82 -2.01
CA ASP A 35 -9.23 -2.79 -0.99
C ASP A 35 -8.68 -3.21 0.37
N GLY A 36 -8.89 -4.48 0.73
CA GLY A 36 -8.37 -5.05 1.96
C GLY A 36 -6.86 -4.93 2.06
N GLN A 37 -6.13 -5.37 1.03
CA GLN A 37 -4.66 -5.38 1.07
C GLN A 37 -4.03 -3.98 1.15
N VAL A 38 -4.59 -2.99 0.43
CA VAL A 38 -4.00 -1.64 0.38
C VAL A 38 -4.10 -0.91 1.72
N PHE A 39 -5.08 -1.26 2.54
CA PHE A 39 -5.26 -0.67 3.87
C PHE A 39 -4.73 -1.54 5.02
N ALA A 40 -4.37 -2.79 4.75
CA ALA A 40 -4.03 -3.77 5.78
C ALA A 40 -2.94 -3.30 6.75
N ARG A 41 -1.86 -2.67 6.25
CA ARG A 41 -0.77 -2.13 7.08
C ARG A 41 -1.23 -0.99 7.96
N THR A 42 -1.96 -0.02 7.41
CA THR A 42 -2.59 1.05 8.19
C THR A 42 -3.50 0.47 9.26
N GLY A 43 -4.34 -0.49 8.87
CA GLY A 43 -5.26 -1.17 9.79
C GLY A 43 -4.55 -1.89 10.93
N ALA A 44 -3.39 -2.48 10.67
CA ALA A 44 -2.57 -3.18 11.65
C ALA A 44 -1.85 -2.24 12.64
N TYR A 45 -1.57 -1.01 12.24
CA TYR A 45 -1.11 0.03 13.18
C TYR A 45 -2.23 0.52 14.09
N ASN A 46 -3.46 0.59 13.59
CA ASN A 46 -4.60 1.11 14.33
C ASN A 46 -5.15 0.11 15.37
N PHE A 47 -5.19 -1.19 14.99
CA PHE A 47 -5.77 -2.27 15.79
C PHE A 47 -5.00 -3.58 15.61
N ASP A 48 -5.11 -4.48 16.60
CA ASP A 48 -4.64 -5.87 16.41
C ASP A 48 -5.58 -6.60 15.45
N THR A 49 -5.17 -6.67 14.18
CA THR A 49 -5.92 -7.30 13.10
C THR A 49 -5.35 -8.66 12.67
N ASN A 50 -4.44 -9.26 13.47
CA ASN A 50 -3.79 -10.51 13.11
C ASN A 50 -4.81 -11.63 12.81
N ASP A 51 -5.71 -11.91 13.77
CA ASP A 51 -6.67 -13.00 13.62
C ASP A 51 -7.76 -12.68 12.57
N PHE A 52 -8.10 -11.41 12.40
CA PHE A 52 -9.00 -10.97 11.35
C PHE A 52 -8.46 -11.34 9.96
N TRP A 53 -7.20 -11.05 9.69
CA TRP A 53 -6.57 -11.37 8.41
C TRP A 53 -6.31 -12.87 8.23
N LYS A 54 -6.00 -13.61 9.30
CA LYS A 54 -5.89 -15.08 9.25
C LYS A 54 -7.21 -15.72 8.80
N ASN A 55 -8.32 -15.24 9.35
CA ASN A 55 -9.64 -15.74 8.98
C ASN A 55 -9.95 -15.42 7.51
N PHE A 56 -9.73 -14.18 7.11
CA PHE A 56 -9.92 -13.75 5.71
C PHE A 56 -9.06 -14.54 4.72
N LEU A 57 -7.78 -14.80 5.06
CA LEU A 57 -6.87 -15.61 4.23
C LEU A 57 -7.33 -17.07 4.09
N ARG A 58 -7.95 -17.64 5.14
CA ARG A 58 -8.56 -18.97 5.06
C ARG A 58 -9.72 -18.99 4.08
N ASP A 59 -10.60 -18.01 4.14
CA ASP A 59 -11.74 -17.90 3.23
C ASP A 59 -11.28 -17.64 1.79
N LEU A 60 -10.23 -16.86 1.62
CA LEU A 60 -9.59 -16.62 0.33
C LEU A 60 -9.05 -17.93 -0.27
N GLU A 61 -8.34 -18.74 0.52
CA GLU A 61 -7.82 -20.04 0.09
C GLU A 61 -8.96 -20.99 -0.33
N LEU A 62 -10.02 -21.07 0.47
CA LEU A 62 -11.19 -21.89 0.14
C LEU A 62 -11.84 -21.44 -1.18
N GLY A 63 -12.02 -20.14 -1.39
CA GLY A 63 -12.52 -19.61 -2.66
C GLY A 63 -11.59 -19.85 -3.85
N GLN A 64 -10.27 -19.89 -3.62
CA GLN A 64 -9.30 -20.23 -4.66
C GLN A 64 -9.39 -21.68 -5.10
N LEU A 65 -9.68 -22.60 -4.19
CA LEU A 65 -9.83 -24.04 -4.51
C LEU A 65 -11.03 -24.33 -5.40
N ASP A 66 -12.02 -23.44 -5.44
CA ASP A 66 -13.21 -23.60 -6.31
C ASP A 66 -12.92 -23.30 -7.79
N ASN A 67 -11.73 -22.78 -8.13
CA ASN A 67 -11.36 -22.56 -9.52
C ASN A 67 -10.17 -23.43 -9.96
N THR A 68 -10.18 -23.82 -11.22
CA THR A 68 -9.12 -24.66 -11.81
C THR A 68 -7.91 -23.89 -12.31
N GLU A 69 -7.99 -22.55 -12.35
CA GLU A 69 -6.94 -21.68 -12.89
C GLU A 69 -5.95 -21.20 -11.83
N GLY A 70 -6.32 -21.25 -10.53
CA GLY A 70 -5.47 -20.87 -9.40
C GLY A 70 -5.49 -19.37 -9.07
N TYR A 71 -6.37 -18.57 -9.70
CA TYR A 71 -6.51 -17.16 -9.36
C TYR A 71 -7.34 -16.97 -8.08
N VAL A 72 -7.15 -15.82 -7.44
CA VAL A 72 -7.92 -15.35 -6.29
C VAL A 72 -9.04 -14.44 -6.76
N CYS A 73 -10.21 -14.59 -6.18
CA CYS A 73 -11.37 -13.76 -6.51
C CYS A 73 -11.17 -12.32 -6.05
N ALA A 74 -11.83 -11.37 -6.72
CA ALA A 74 -11.82 -9.97 -6.31
C ALA A 74 -12.49 -9.76 -4.95
N THR A 75 -13.48 -10.60 -4.62
CA THR A 75 -14.21 -10.57 -3.35
C THR A 75 -14.12 -11.91 -2.64
N VAL A 76 -14.05 -11.87 -1.31
CA VAL A 76 -14.06 -13.05 -0.44
C VAL A 76 -15.10 -12.82 0.67
N PRO A 77 -16.13 -13.69 0.80
CA PRO A 77 -16.48 -14.77 -0.13
C PRO A 77 -16.81 -14.28 -1.55
N GLN A 78 -16.66 -15.17 -2.55
CA GLN A 78 -17.02 -14.82 -3.93
C GLN A 78 -18.54 -14.63 -4.05
N THR A 79 -18.98 -13.45 -4.48
CA THR A 79 -20.40 -13.09 -4.56
C THR A 79 -20.88 -12.82 -5.99
N GLY A 80 -19.98 -12.78 -6.96
CA GLY A 80 -20.29 -12.43 -8.35
C GLY A 80 -20.00 -13.54 -9.35
N PRO A 81 -20.32 -13.32 -10.64
CA PRO A 81 -20.05 -14.28 -11.68
C PRO A 81 -18.54 -14.52 -11.83
N ALA A 82 -18.16 -15.79 -11.93
CA ALA A 82 -16.76 -16.23 -12.04
C ALA A 82 -15.94 -15.57 -13.19
N GLY A 83 -16.61 -14.94 -14.15
CA GLY A 83 -15.98 -14.29 -15.31
C GLY A 83 -15.16 -13.03 -15.01
N ILE A 84 -15.37 -12.39 -13.84
CA ILE A 84 -14.58 -11.22 -13.43
C ILE A 84 -13.26 -11.63 -12.76
N GLY A 85 -13.17 -12.84 -12.21
CA GLY A 85 -12.01 -13.32 -11.45
C GLY A 85 -10.69 -13.18 -12.18
N PHE A 86 -10.68 -13.40 -13.48
CA PHE A 86 -9.51 -13.25 -14.33
C PHE A 86 -9.05 -11.78 -14.50
N ILE A 87 -9.97 -10.84 -14.68
CA ILE A 87 -9.64 -9.40 -14.85
C ILE A 87 -9.15 -8.80 -13.52
N SER A 88 -9.72 -9.25 -12.41
CA SER A 88 -9.35 -8.81 -11.06
C SER A 88 -8.14 -9.54 -10.48
N MET A 89 -7.56 -10.48 -11.20
CA MET A 89 -6.41 -11.25 -10.74
C MET A 89 -5.27 -10.34 -10.28
N LEU A 90 -4.92 -9.33 -11.09
CA LEU A 90 -3.80 -8.43 -10.82
C LEU A 90 -4.26 -7.15 -10.13
N GLY A 91 -3.70 -6.89 -8.97
CA GLY A 91 -4.06 -5.79 -8.06
C GLY A 91 -4.98 -6.29 -6.93
N TRP A 92 -5.96 -7.13 -7.19
CA TRP A 92 -6.86 -7.71 -6.18
C TRP A 92 -6.37 -9.05 -5.66
N GLY A 93 -6.16 -10.03 -6.54
CA GLY A 93 -5.71 -11.35 -6.16
C GLY A 93 -4.36 -11.39 -5.44
N ASN A 94 -3.51 -10.38 -5.64
CA ASN A 94 -2.22 -10.23 -4.97
C ASN A 94 -2.32 -10.14 -3.43
N ALA A 95 -3.53 -9.98 -2.88
CA ALA A 95 -3.78 -10.11 -1.45
C ALA A 95 -3.28 -11.44 -0.87
N VAL A 96 -3.22 -12.50 -1.69
CA VAL A 96 -2.73 -13.83 -1.30
C VAL A 96 -1.25 -13.86 -0.91
N THR A 97 -0.46 -12.93 -1.43
CA THR A 97 0.98 -12.76 -1.13
C THR A 97 1.22 -11.61 -0.15
N ILE A 98 0.52 -10.49 -0.34
CA ILE A 98 0.71 -9.25 0.42
C ILE A 98 0.25 -9.39 1.87
N LEU A 99 -0.90 -10.02 2.11
CA LEU A 99 -1.43 -10.16 3.47
C LEU A 99 -0.59 -11.08 4.36
N PRO A 100 -0.14 -12.28 3.92
CA PRO A 100 0.77 -13.10 4.72
C PRO A 100 2.12 -12.43 4.99
N GLU A 101 2.67 -11.70 4.00
CA GLU A 101 3.89 -10.90 4.21
C GLU A 101 3.65 -9.81 5.26
N MET A 102 2.53 -9.08 5.18
CA MET A 102 2.16 -8.07 6.16
C MET A 102 2.01 -8.66 7.56
N LEU A 103 1.34 -9.79 7.71
CA LEU A 103 1.19 -10.48 9.00
C LEU A 103 2.55 -10.85 9.61
N TYR A 104 3.45 -11.37 8.78
CA TYR A 104 4.80 -11.70 9.20
C TYR A 104 5.58 -10.43 9.62
N GLN A 105 5.57 -9.39 8.80
CA GLN A 105 6.34 -8.16 9.06
C GLN A 105 5.77 -7.36 10.25
N GLN A 106 4.47 -7.20 10.31
CA GLN A 106 3.83 -6.32 11.30
C GLN A 106 3.65 -7.00 12.67
N PHE A 107 3.28 -8.28 12.67
CA PHE A 107 2.96 -9.01 13.89
C PHE A 107 4.01 -10.06 14.28
N GLY A 108 5.00 -10.32 13.43
CA GLY A 108 5.97 -11.41 13.66
C GLY A 108 5.33 -12.78 13.57
N ASP A 109 4.22 -12.92 12.83
CA ASP A 109 3.52 -14.20 12.68
C ASP A 109 4.32 -15.14 11.77
N GLU A 110 5.14 -15.98 12.39
CA GLU A 110 6.01 -16.91 11.69
C GLU A 110 5.24 -18.02 10.93
N GLU A 111 3.97 -18.26 11.27
CA GLU A 111 3.13 -19.25 10.63
C GLU A 111 2.37 -18.70 9.40
N ALA A 112 2.28 -17.38 9.25
CA ALA A 112 1.50 -16.75 8.17
C ALA A 112 1.98 -17.16 6.78
N LEU A 113 3.29 -17.05 6.52
CA LEU A 113 3.89 -17.42 5.24
C LEU A 113 3.88 -18.94 4.98
N PRO A 114 4.30 -19.82 5.92
CA PRO A 114 4.22 -21.27 5.75
C PRO A 114 2.79 -21.74 5.45
N ARG A 115 1.82 -21.28 6.21
CA ARG A 115 0.40 -21.66 6.05
C ARG A 115 -0.15 -21.32 4.68
N GLN A 116 0.20 -20.13 4.15
CA GLN A 116 -0.34 -19.63 2.89
C GLN A 116 0.47 -20.06 1.66
N TYR A 117 1.60 -20.75 1.84
CA TYR A 117 2.55 -21.05 0.77
C TYR A 117 1.93 -21.71 -0.46
N GLU A 118 1.11 -22.75 -0.28
CA GLU A 118 0.53 -23.49 -1.42
C GLU A 118 -0.52 -22.64 -2.17
N SER A 119 -1.30 -21.82 -1.46
CA SER A 119 -2.23 -20.84 -2.05
C SER A 119 -1.48 -19.75 -2.84
N MET A 120 -0.43 -19.18 -2.27
CA MET A 120 0.47 -18.24 -2.99
C MET A 120 1.06 -18.89 -4.24
N LYS A 121 1.51 -20.15 -4.13
CA LYS A 121 2.09 -20.91 -5.24
C LYS A 121 1.09 -21.11 -6.38
N LEU A 122 -0.15 -21.48 -6.08
CA LEU A 122 -1.20 -21.64 -7.10
C LEU A 122 -1.44 -20.34 -7.87
N PHE A 123 -1.48 -19.22 -7.16
CA PHE A 123 -1.69 -17.90 -7.74
C PHE A 123 -0.51 -17.46 -8.63
N VAL A 124 0.72 -17.53 -8.12
CA VAL A 124 1.94 -17.16 -8.87
C VAL A 124 2.14 -18.04 -10.11
N GLU A 125 1.84 -19.34 -10.02
CA GLU A 125 1.88 -20.23 -11.20
C GLU A 125 0.83 -19.83 -12.25
N ALA A 126 -0.35 -19.34 -11.84
CA ALA A 126 -1.34 -18.80 -12.76
C ALA A 126 -0.82 -17.54 -13.47
N GLU A 127 -0.17 -16.64 -12.73
CA GLU A 127 0.48 -15.45 -13.31
C GLU A 127 1.55 -15.83 -14.34
N ILE A 128 2.46 -16.75 -13.98
CA ILE A 128 3.53 -17.21 -14.87
C ILE A 128 2.94 -17.82 -16.18
N ARG A 129 1.90 -18.64 -16.05
CA ARG A 129 1.22 -19.21 -17.24
C ARG A 129 0.64 -18.11 -18.14
N LYS A 130 0.02 -17.08 -17.56
CA LYS A 130 -0.61 -15.98 -18.31
C LYS A 130 0.42 -15.02 -18.92
N MET A 131 1.55 -14.78 -18.29
CA MET A 131 2.66 -13.99 -18.86
C MET A 131 3.29 -14.68 -20.06
N GLY A 132 3.36 -16.02 -20.04
CA GLY A 132 3.96 -16.82 -21.09
C GLY A 132 5.41 -16.43 -21.40
N LYS A 133 5.85 -16.64 -22.64
CA LYS A 133 7.24 -16.40 -23.08
C LYS A 133 7.69 -14.93 -23.03
N LYS A 134 6.76 -13.99 -22.87
CA LYS A 134 7.07 -12.55 -22.81
C LYS A 134 7.55 -12.11 -21.44
N ASN A 135 7.34 -12.93 -20.40
CA ASN A 135 7.53 -12.59 -18.99
C ASN A 135 6.83 -11.28 -18.59
N LEU A 136 5.68 -11.00 -19.22
CA LEU A 136 4.86 -9.83 -18.95
C LEU A 136 3.38 -10.17 -19.16
N TRP A 137 2.58 -9.73 -18.24
CA TRP A 137 1.15 -9.63 -18.44
C TRP A 137 0.83 -8.55 -19.46
N ILE A 138 0.14 -8.92 -20.52
CA ILE A 138 -0.38 -7.99 -21.55
C ILE A 138 -1.86 -8.30 -21.72
N GLY A 139 -2.69 -7.52 -21.08
CA GLY A 139 -4.14 -7.71 -21.12
C GLY A 139 -4.88 -6.71 -20.23
N PRO A 140 -6.21 -6.78 -20.19
CA PRO A 140 -7.01 -5.94 -19.31
C PRO A 140 -6.75 -6.30 -17.85
N SER A 141 -6.77 -5.28 -17.00
CA SER A 141 -6.77 -5.40 -15.54
C SER A 141 -7.48 -4.17 -14.95
N LEU A 142 -7.94 -4.26 -13.72
CA LEU A 142 -8.58 -3.11 -13.05
C LEU A 142 -7.57 -2.02 -12.69
N GLY A 143 -6.30 -2.39 -12.50
CA GLY A 143 -5.18 -1.47 -12.30
C GLY A 143 -5.28 -0.62 -11.05
N ASP A 144 -4.73 0.59 -11.10
CA ASP A 144 -4.77 1.55 -9.99
C ASP A 144 -6.15 2.21 -9.93
N TRP A 145 -7.08 1.55 -9.24
CA TRP A 145 -8.51 1.87 -9.24
C TRP A 145 -8.79 3.30 -8.80
N LEU A 146 -9.68 3.99 -9.51
CA LEU A 146 -10.09 5.37 -9.28
C LEU A 146 -8.95 6.40 -9.31
N ALA A 147 -7.88 6.15 -10.07
CA ALA A 147 -6.86 7.15 -10.35
C ALA A 147 -7.48 8.40 -11.00
N MET A 148 -7.15 9.59 -10.47
CA MET A 148 -7.73 10.86 -10.92
C MET A 148 -7.51 11.13 -12.42
N GLY A 149 -8.57 11.61 -13.06
CA GLY A 149 -8.54 11.96 -14.49
C GLY A 149 -8.43 10.78 -15.45
N LYS A 150 -8.60 9.55 -14.96
CA LYS A 150 -8.57 8.32 -15.74
C LYS A 150 -9.88 7.58 -15.61
N GLY A 151 -10.69 7.56 -16.67
CA GLY A 151 -11.90 6.75 -16.70
C GLY A 151 -11.59 5.24 -16.65
N ILE A 152 -12.54 4.44 -16.17
CA ILE A 152 -12.41 2.99 -15.95
C ILE A 152 -11.93 2.25 -17.21
N ALA A 153 -12.47 2.59 -18.38
CA ALA A 153 -12.07 1.97 -19.64
C ALA A 153 -10.58 2.25 -19.98
N TRP A 154 -10.10 3.47 -19.70
CA TRP A 154 -8.69 3.81 -19.88
C TRP A 154 -7.82 2.98 -18.92
N GLN A 155 -8.20 2.90 -17.66
CA GLN A 155 -7.48 2.14 -16.65
C GLN A 155 -7.36 0.67 -17.06
N ALA A 156 -8.46 0.02 -17.42
CA ALA A 156 -8.48 -1.38 -17.82
C ALA A 156 -7.50 -1.71 -18.96
N MET A 157 -7.24 -0.76 -19.87
CA MET A 157 -6.38 -0.95 -21.05
C MET A 157 -4.95 -0.46 -20.87
N HIS A 158 -4.64 0.39 -19.88
CA HIS A 158 -3.34 1.04 -19.73
C HIS A 158 -2.59 0.65 -18.43
N ASN A 159 -3.15 -0.22 -17.62
CA ASN A 159 -2.62 -0.58 -16.30
C ASN A 159 -1.58 -1.71 -16.28
N ASN A 160 -1.10 -2.17 -17.46
CA ASN A 160 -0.08 -3.22 -17.50
C ASN A 160 1.19 -2.89 -16.69
N PRO A 161 1.70 -1.64 -16.60
CA PRO A 161 2.82 -1.34 -15.73
C PRO A 161 2.50 -1.53 -14.23
N VAL A 162 1.29 -1.20 -13.78
CA VAL A 162 0.85 -1.45 -12.40
C VAL A 162 0.74 -2.95 -12.13
N SER A 163 0.06 -3.68 -13.01
CA SER A 163 -0.14 -5.13 -12.90
C SER A 163 1.16 -5.92 -12.86
N ASN A 164 2.10 -5.59 -13.76
CA ASN A 164 3.39 -6.29 -13.81
C ASN A 164 4.30 -5.95 -12.62
N ALA A 165 4.12 -4.80 -11.98
CA ALA A 165 4.83 -4.48 -10.75
C ALA A 165 4.38 -5.38 -9.58
N PHE A 166 3.07 -5.66 -9.47
CA PHE A 166 2.56 -6.66 -8.52
C PHE A 166 3.13 -8.05 -8.79
N ILE A 167 3.21 -8.51 -10.03
CA ILE A 167 3.78 -9.82 -10.37
C ILE A 167 5.25 -9.91 -9.92
N VAL A 168 6.05 -8.85 -10.09
CA VAL A 168 7.43 -8.84 -9.59
C VAL A 168 7.46 -8.98 -8.06
N HIS A 169 6.56 -8.29 -7.36
CA HIS A 169 6.44 -8.41 -5.91
C HIS A 169 6.05 -9.83 -5.47
N ASP A 170 5.04 -10.43 -6.11
CA ASP A 170 4.61 -11.79 -5.78
C ASP A 170 5.71 -12.82 -5.98
N LEU A 171 6.45 -12.71 -7.09
CA LEU A 171 7.61 -13.56 -7.37
C LEU A 171 8.71 -13.41 -6.33
N LYS A 172 8.91 -12.21 -5.81
CA LYS A 172 9.81 -11.95 -4.68
C LYS A 172 9.31 -12.64 -3.42
N VAL A 173 8.07 -12.39 -3.01
CA VAL A 173 7.50 -12.94 -1.77
C VAL A 173 7.51 -14.47 -1.77
N ILE A 174 7.07 -15.10 -2.88
CA ILE A 174 7.07 -16.56 -2.98
C ILE A 174 8.49 -17.15 -2.97
N SER A 175 9.45 -16.49 -3.62
CA SER A 175 10.86 -16.91 -3.62
C SER A 175 11.46 -16.87 -2.21
N GLU A 176 11.29 -15.77 -1.49
CA GLU A 176 11.77 -15.59 -0.12
C GLU A 176 11.08 -16.56 0.85
N THR A 177 9.78 -16.79 0.67
CA THR A 177 9.00 -17.77 1.47
C THR A 177 9.51 -19.19 1.22
N ALA A 178 9.74 -19.57 -0.04
CA ALA A 178 10.28 -20.88 -0.40
C ALA A 178 11.68 -21.10 0.22
N GLU A 179 12.52 -20.06 0.23
CA GLU A 179 13.85 -20.12 0.85
C GLU A 179 13.76 -20.37 2.37
N ARG A 180 12.86 -19.64 3.07
CA ARG A 180 12.60 -19.87 4.51
C ARG A 180 12.11 -21.29 4.82
N LEU A 181 11.29 -21.85 3.92
CA LEU A 181 10.78 -23.22 4.04
C LEU A 181 11.77 -24.30 3.60
N GLY A 182 12.99 -23.92 3.19
CA GLY A 182 14.01 -24.86 2.70
C GLY A 182 13.71 -25.46 1.32
N LYS A 183 12.71 -24.93 0.60
CA LYS A 183 12.30 -25.35 -0.76
C LYS A 183 13.22 -24.71 -1.83
N LYS A 184 14.52 -25.02 -1.81
CA LYS A 184 15.55 -24.35 -2.62
C LYS A 184 15.23 -24.32 -4.11
N ALA A 185 14.72 -25.44 -4.68
CA ALA A 185 14.39 -25.50 -6.10
C ALA A 185 13.30 -24.51 -6.50
N ASP A 186 12.26 -24.34 -5.66
CA ASP A 186 11.20 -23.36 -5.87
C ASP A 186 11.75 -21.93 -5.69
N ALA A 187 12.54 -21.67 -4.65
CA ALA A 187 13.17 -20.39 -4.39
C ALA A 187 14.00 -19.91 -5.59
N ASP A 188 14.91 -20.76 -6.10
CA ASP A 188 15.74 -20.44 -7.25
C ASP A 188 14.95 -20.26 -8.55
N ARG A 189 13.88 -21.04 -8.73
CA ARG A 189 13.01 -20.92 -9.89
C ARG A 189 12.26 -19.59 -9.90
N TYR A 190 11.63 -19.20 -8.77
CA TYR A 190 10.88 -17.95 -8.68
C TYR A 190 11.81 -16.72 -8.72
N ARG A 191 12.99 -16.81 -8.15
CA ARG A 191 14.02 -15.75 -8.26
C ARG A 191 14.41 -15.50 -9.72
N ARG A 192 14.72 -16.53 -10.48
CA ARG A 192 15.01 -16.39 -11.93
C ARG A 192 13.83 -15.81 -12.71
N GLN A 193 12.61 -16.23 -12.36
CA GLN A 193 11.41 -15.68 -13.01
C GLN A 193 11.20 -14.20 -12.67
N MET A 194 11.43 -13.81 -11.40
CA MET A 194 11.40 -12.41 -10.95
C MET A 194 12.40 -11.56 -11.74
N GLU A 195 13.65 -12.01 -11.85
CA GLU A 195 14.70 -11.32 -12.60
C GLU A 195 14.30 -11.13 -14.08
N ALA A 196 13.82 -12.17 -14.73
CA ALA A 196 13.37 -12.12 -16.12
C ALA A 196 12.17 -11.18 -16.30
N THR A 197 11.24 -11.16 -15.34
CA THR A 197 10.07 -10.25 -15.35
C THR A 197 10.49 -8.81 -15.12
N THR A 198 11.42 -8.56 -14.19
CA THR A 198 12.00 -7.24 -13.92
C THR A 198 12.70 -6.67 -15.16
N GLU A 199 13.53 -7.47 -15.84
CA GLU A 199 14.19 -7.04 -17.09
C GLU A 199 13.17 -6.73 -18.19
N ALA A 200 12.16 -7.58 -18.35
CA ALA A 200 11.10 -7.37 -19.33
C ALA A 200 10.29 -6.11 -19.02
N TYR A 201 10.00 -5.85 -17.74
CA TYR A 201 9.33 -4.64 -17.27
C TYR A 201 10.13 -3.38 -17.62
N ILE A 202 11.40 -3.34 -17.21
CA ILE A 202 12.27 -2.19 -17.47
C ILE A 202 12.35 -1.91 -18.96
N ARG A 203 12.62 -2.94 -19.77
CA ARG A 203 12.70 -2.82 -21.23
C ARG A 203 11.41 -2.28 -21.87
N LYS A 204 10.24 -2.66 -21.34
CA LYS A 204 8.94 -2.32 -21.92
C LYS A 204 8.40 -0.97 -21.45
N PHE A 205 8.54 -0.67 -20.14
CA PHE A 205 7.82 0.42 -19.50
C PHE A 205 8.71 1.57 -19.06
N VAL A 206 10.04 1.39 -18.98
CA VAL A 206 10.96 2.44 -18.54
C VAL A 206 11.83 2.91 -19.69
N SER A 207 11.80 4.20 -19.97
CA SER A 207 12.67 4.78 -20.99
C SER A 207 14.10 4.95 -20.48
N LYS A 208 15.08 5.11 -21.39
CA LYS A 208 16.47 5.43 -21.03
C LYS A 208 16.63 6.71 -20.21
N LYS A 209 15.65 7.61 -20.24
CA LYS A 209 15.60 8.84 -19.43
C LYS A 209 14.85 8.67 -18.12
N GLY A 210 14.50 7.44 -17.72
CA GLY A 210 13.77 7.18 -16.50
C GLY A 210 12.29 7.61 -16.51
N ILE A 211 11.69 7.82 -17.69
CA ILE A 211 10.25 8.07 -17.81
C ILE A 211 9.53 6.72 -17.80
N VAL A 212 8.59 6.54 -16.90
CA VAL A 212 7.82 5.30 -16.74
C VAL A 212 6.45 5.45 -17.43
N ALA A 213 6.12 4.47 -18.30
CA ALA A 213 4.80 4.31 -18.93
C ALA A 213 4.21 5.63 -19.48
N LYS A 214 5.00 6.41 -20.23
CA LYS A 214 4.60 7.70 -20.80
C LYS A 214 4.18 8.74 -19.75
N ASP A 215 4.91 8.79 -18.63
CA ASP A 215 4.70 9.74 -17.52
C ASP A 215 3.45 9.46 -16.66
N TYR A 216 3.05 8.19 -16.55
CA TYR A 216 1.91 7.78 -15.71
C TYR A 216 2.32 7.68 -14.23
N GLN A 217 1.68 8.47 -13.36
CA GLN A 217 2.06 8.63 -11.95
C GLN A 217 2.07 7.32 -11.17
N SER A 218 0.99 6.54 -11.24
CA SER A 218 0.90 5.26 -10.54
C SER A 218 1.97 4.27 -11.01
N ALA A 219 2.35 4.33 -12.30
CA ALA A 219 3.40 3.46 -12.83
C ALA A 219 4.79 3.81 -12.27
N TYR A 220 5.10 5.09 -12.03
CA TYR A 220 6.31 5.49 -11.31
C TYR A 220 6.36 4.87 -9.91
N ILE A 221 5.28 5.04 -9.17
CA ILE A 221 5.16 4.60 -7.78
C ILE A 221 5.35 3.08 -7.68
N MET A 222 4.60 2.33 -8.48
CA MET A 222 4.67 0.87 -8.46
C MET A 222 6.02 0.34 -8.96
N ALA A 223 6.63 0.99 -9.96
CA ALA A 223 7.97 0.64 -10.43
C ALA A 223 9.04 0.87 -9.35
N LEU A 224 8.99 2.02 -8.66
CA LEU A 224 9.90 2.34 -7.57
C LEU A 224 9.70 1.40 -6.37
N LYS A 225 8.46 1.06 -6.05
CA LYS A 225 8.16 0.20 -4.90
C LYS A 225 8.58 -1.25 -5.12
N PHE A 226 8.27 -1.83 -6.28
CA PHE A 226 8.34 -3.28 -6.46
C PHE A 226 9.33 -3.77 -7.51
N VAL A 227 9.79 -2.91 -8.43
CA VAL A 227 10.50 -3.40 -9.62
C VAL A 227 11.94 -2.94 -9.69
N LEU A 228 12.19 -1.65 -9.50
CA LEU A 228 13.49 -1.07 -9.81
C LEU A 228 14.52 -1.36 -8.70
N PRO A 229 15.63 -2.06 -9.03
CA PRO A 229 16.73 -2.22 -8.09
C PRO A 229 17.45 -0.89 -7.86
N GLU A 230 18.22 -0.82 -6.78
CA GLU A 230 19.08 0.35 -6.51
C GLU A 230 20.06 0.60 -7.67
N GLY A 231 20.33 1.86 -7.96
CA GLY A 231 21.23 2.30 -9.02
C GLY A 231 20.77 3.53 -9.78
N GLU A 232 21.54 3.94 -10.77
CA GLU A 232 21.36 5.19 -11.53
C GLU A 232 19.96 5.34 -12.16
N LEU A 233 19.42 4.25 -12.69
CA LEU A 233 18.09 4.26 -13.30
C LEU A 233 17.00 4.58 -12.25
N ARG A 234 17.08 3.95 -11.07
CA ARG A 234 16.14 4.22 -9.98
C ARG A 234 16.20 5.67 -9.53
N GLU A 235 17.40 6.22 -9.36
CA GLU A 235 17.58 7.63 -9.00
C GLU A 235 17.03 8.59 -10.07
N GLN A 236 17.21 8.26 -11.35
CA GLN A 236 16.60 9.05 -12.43
C GLN A 236 15.07 8.95 -12.42
N VAL A 237 14.51 7.77 -12.13
CA VAL A 237 13.06 7.57 -12.00
C VAL A 237 12.50 8.33 -10.79
N LYS A 238 13.18 8.35 -9.63
CA LYS A 238 12.81 9.17 -8.47
C LYS A 238 12.69 10.66 -8.81
N LYS A 239 13.69 11.20 -9.54
CA LYS A 239 13.66 12.61 -9.99
C LYS A 239 12.47 12.91 -10.90
N ASN A 240 12.20 12.03 -11.86
CA ASN A 240 11.07 12.19 -12.78
C ASN A 240 9.73 12.04 -12.05
N PHE A 241 9.64 11.12 -11.08
CA PHE A 241 8.48 10.96 -10.23
C PHE A 241 8.17 12.24 -9.44
N ALA A 242 9.16 12.80 -8.75
CA ALA A 242 8.99 14.06 -8.02
C ALA A 242 8.58 15.22 -8.96
N ALA A 243 9.19 15.29 -10.15
CA ALA A 243 8.83 16.30 -11.14
C ALA A 243 7.38 16.12 -11.65
N ASN A 244 6.93 14.86 -11.83
CA ASN A 244 5.55 14.56 -12.20
C ASN A 244 4.56 15.02 -11.11
N ILE A 245 4.86 14.76 -9.83
CA ILE A 245 4.03 15.20 -8.70
C ILE A 245 3.96 16.74 -8.62
N ARG A 246 5.10 17.43 -8.73
CA ARG A 246 5.12 18.92 -8.74
C ARG A 246 4.28 19.51 -9.86
N LYS A 247 4.28 18.90 -11.01
CA LYS A 247 3.55 19.37 -12.19
C LYS A 247 2.06 19.07 -12.13
N ASN A 248 1.68 17.88 -11.68
CA ASN A 248 0.34 17.34 -11.86
C ASN A 248 -0.44 17.20 -10.54
N GLY A 249 0.22 17.36 -9.37
CA GLY A 249 -0.38 17.09 -8.07
C GLY A 249 -0.72 15.61 -7.87
N LEU A 250 -1.68 15.35 -7.01
CA LEU A 250 -2.15 14.03 -6.64
C LEU A 250 -3.04 13.43 -7.73
N GLN A 251 -2.65 12.28 -8.29
CA GLN A 251 -3.41 11.59 -9.36
C GLN A 251 -3.54 10.09 -9.12
N THR A 252 -3.13 9.58 -7.95
CA THR A 252 -3.13 8.15 -7.66
C THR A 252 -4.53 7.58 -7.48
N GLY A 253 -4.67 6.29 -7.77
CA GLY A 253 -5.76 5.43 -7.34
C GLY A 253 -5.41 4.70 -6.04
N PHE A 254 -6.10 3.59 -5.76
CA PHE A 254 -5.97 2.86 -4.48
C PHE A 254 -4.56 2.36 -4.21
N PHE A 255 -3.97 1.63 -5.16
CA PHE A 255 -2.69 0.92 -4.96
C PHE A 255 -1.47 1.83 -4.88
N ALA A 256 -1.46 2.90 -5.65
CA ALA A 256 -0.33 3.82 -5.65
C ALA A 256 -0.36 4.78 -4.45
N THR A 257 -1.53 5.04 -3.88
CA THR A 257 -1.71 6.02 -2.79
C THR A 257 -0.95 5.64 -1.52
N GLU A 258 -0.93 4.37 -1.14
CA GLU A 258 -0.17 3.86 0.02
C GLU A 258 1.31 4.23 -0.05
N HIS A 259 1.89 4.18 -1.25
CA HIS A 259 3.33 4.33 -1.46
C HIS A 259 3.76 5.73 -1.89
N LEU A 260 2.81 6.63 -2.19
CA LEU A 260 3.09 7.97 -2.72
C LEU A 260 3.99 8.80 -1.80
N LEU A 261 3.56 9.02 -0.57
CA LEU A 261 4.29 9.87 0.39
C LEU A 261 5.59 9.22 0.86
N PRO A 262 5.63 7.91 1.21
CA PRO A 262 6.86 7.19 1.48
C PRO A 262 7.93 7.37 0.41
N LEU A 263 7.58 7.17 -0.86
CA LEU A 263 8.52 7.27 -1.97
C LEU A 263 8.98 8.70 -2.24
N LEU A 264 8.18 9.72 -1.93
CA LEU A 264 8.64 11.11 -1.96
C LEU A 264 9.72 11.36 -0.90
N VAL A 265 9.53 10.86 0.32
CA VAL A 265 10.55 10.95 1.38
C VAL A 265 11.82 10.20 0.96
N GLU A 266 11.72 8.97 0.45
CA GLU A 266 12.86 8.20 -0.06
C GLU A 266 13.57 8.89 -1.25
N ALA A 267 12.88 9.73 -2.00
CA ALA A 267 13.46 10.55 -3.06
C ALA A 267 14.11 11.84 -2.55
N GLY A 268 14.13 12.09 -1.24
CA GLY A 268 14.62 13.32 -0.63
C GLY A 268 13.66 14.51 -0.72
N GLU A 269 12.39 14.26 -1.02
CA GLU A 269 11.34 15.25 -1.28
C GLU A 269 10.32 15.32 -0.12
N THR A 270 10.83 15.36 1.11
CA THR A 270 9.99 15.36 2.32
C THR A 270 9.02 16.55 2.34
N GLU A 271 9.46 17.75 1.95
CA GLU A 271 8.61 18.94 1.88
C GLU A 271 7.43 18.71 0.91
N LEU A 272 7.71 18.16 -0.28
CA LEU A 272 6.67 17.84 -1.27
C LEU A 272 5.70 16.78 -0.75
N ALA A 273 6.16 15.79 0.02
CA ALA A 273 5.28 14.80 0.64
C ALA A 273 4.28 15.47 1.59
N TYR A 274 4.74 16.42 2.40
CA TYR A 274 3.85 17.18 3.28
C TYR A 274 2.97 18.18 2.52
N ASP A 275 3.43 18.77 1.42
CA ASP A 275 2.59 19.61 0.55
C ASP A 275 1.38 18.83 0.04
N ILE A 276 1.60 17.60 -0.42
CA ILE A 276 0.53 16.70 -0.89
C ILE A 276 -0.39 16.28 0.26
N LEU A 277 0.17 15.91 1.43
CA LEU A 277 -0.62 15.51 2.60
C LEU A 277 -1.53 16.64 3.09
N LEU A 278 -1.02 17.86 3.12
CA LEU A 278 -1.66 19.03 3.75
C LEU A 278 -2.48 19.89 2.78
N GLN A 279 -2.48 19.58 1.47
CA GLN A 279 -3.25 20.36 0.50
C GLN A 279 -4.76 20.31 0.77
N GLU A 280 -5.39 21.50 0.82
CA GLU A 280 -6.83 21.67 1.09
C GLU A 280 -7.69 21.67 -0.18
N GLY A 281 -7.08 21.60 -1.35
CA GLY A 281 -7.76 21.54 -2.64
C GLY A 281 -8.09 20.10 -3.06
N CYS A 282 -9.09 19.92 -3.94
CA CYS A 282 -9.40 18.66 -4.59
C CYS A 282 -8.42 18.44 -5.77
N PRO A 283 -7.82 17.26 -5.88
CA PRO A 283 -7.89 16.09 -4.99
C PRO A 283 -7.02 16.24 -3.73
N GLY A 284 -7.46 15.72 -2.59
CA GLY A 284 -6.64 15.76 -1.37
C GLY A 284 -7.35 15.22 -0.13
N TRP A 285 -6.57 14.72 0.82
CA TRP A 285 -7.12 14.23 2.10
C TRP A 285 -7.68 15.38 2.94
N MET A 286 -6.96 16.52 3.02
CA MET A 286 -7.44 17.67 3.80
C MET A 286 -8.62 18.36 3.12
N TYR A 287 -8.79 18.19 1.79
CA TYR A 287 -10.03 18.60 1.10
C TYR A 287 -11.25 17.85 1.67
N GLN A 288 -11.16 16.53 1.84
CA GLN A 288 -12.25 15.74 2.43
C GLN A 288 -12.57 16.22 3.86
N VAL A 289 -11.55 16.45 4.68
CA VAL A 289 -11.70 16.99 6.04
C VAL A 289 -12.38 18.36 6.03
N LYS A 290 -11.97 19.25 5.15
CA LYS A 290 -12.53 20.60 4.99
C LYS A 290 -14.00 20.57 4.54
N CYS A 291 -14.38 19.57 3.75
CA CYS A 291 -15.77 19.33 3.34
C CYS A 291 -16.61 18.65 4.45
N GLY A 292 -16.06 18.42 5.65
CA GLY A 292 -16.78 17.85 6.78
C GLY A 292 -16.83 16.32 6.81
N ALA A 293 -15.92 15.64 6.11
CA ALA A 293 -15.82 14.18 6.14
C ALA A 293 -15.69 13.65 7.57
N THR A 294 -16.39 12.56 7.86
CA THR A 294 -16.31 11.81 9.13
C THR A 294 -15.64 10.45 8.96
N THR A 295 -15.46 10.01 7.72
CA THR A 295 -14.79 8.81 7.25
C THR A 295 -13.98 9.14 6.00
N THR A 296 -13.12 8.26 5.54
CA THR A 296 -12.41 8.41 4.26
C THR A 296 -13.37 8.14 3.10
N TRP A 297 -13.22 8.85 2.00
CA TRP A 297 -14.05 8.70 0.81
C TRP A 297 -13.42 7.75 -0.21
N GLU A 298 -14.27 7.12 -1.01
CA GLU A 298 -13.88 6.23 -2.10
C GLU A 298 -13.17 6.95 -3.26
N ARG A 299 -13.56 8.21 -3.51
CA ARG A 299 -13.01 9.04 -4.59
C ARG A 299 -12.45 10.33 -4.05
N TRP A 300 -11.40 10.83 -4.68
CA TRP A 300 -10.85 12.14 -4.36
C TRP A 300 -11.86 13.27 -4.56
N ASP A 301 -12.72 13.12 -5.57
CA ASP A 301 -13.76 14.04 -5.99
C ASP A 301 -15.19 13.54 -5.71
N ALA A 302 -15.35 12.71 -4.66
CA ALA A 302 -16.68 12.23 -4.25
C ALA A 302 -17.68 13.40 -4.05
N LEU A 303 -17.22 14.47 -3.42
CA LEU A 303 -17.84 15.79 -3.45
C LEU A 303 -16.97 16.70 -4.34
N LYS A 304 -17.55 17.28 -5.38
CA LYS A 304 -16.85 18.18 -6.30
C LYS A 304 -16.63 19.56 -5.66
N PRO A 305 -15.67 20.38 -6.16
CA PRO A 305 -15.44 21.72 -5.64
C PRO A 305 -16.64 22.67 -5.72
N ASP A 306 -17.59 22.42 -6.61
CA ASP A 306 -18.85 23.15 -6.72
C ASP A 306 -19.92 22.73 -5.70
N GLY A 307 -19.61 21.76 -4.84
CA GLY A 307 -20.50 21.22 -3.81
C GLY A 307 -21.46 20.13 -4.31
N THR A 308 -21.36 19.70 -5.56
CA THR A 308 -22.19 18.60 -6.10
C THR A 308 -21.51 17.24 -5.85
N VAL A 309 -22.33 16.21 -5.62
CA VAL A 309 -21.85 14.83 -5.52
C VAL A 309 -21.43 14.35 -6.91
N ASN A 310 -20.35 13.57 -6.96
CA ASN A 310 -19.93 12.94 -8.20
C ASN A 310 -20.88 11.79 -8.54
N GLU A 311 -21.56 11.89 -9.68
CA GLU A 311 -22.54 10.91 -10.17
C GLU A 311 -21.96 10.01 -11.28
N GLU A 312 -20.63 9.90 -11.38
CA GLU A 312 -20.03 9.01 -12.37
C GLU A 312 -20.43 7.56 -12.09
N LYS A 313 -21.03 6.94 -13.08
CA LYS A 313 -21.53 5.56 -13.00
C LYS A 313 -20.48 4.57 -13.40
N MET A 314 -20.49 3.41 -12.75
CA MET A 314 -19.73 2.27 -13.22
C MET A 314 -20.33 1.74 -14.52
N ALA A 315 -19.51 1.49 -15.52
CA ALA A 315 -19.98 0.95 -16.80
C ALA A 315 -20.70 -0.39 -16.57
N GLY A 316 -22.00 -0.42 -16.88
CA GLY A 316 -22.82 -1.62 -16.84
C GLY A 316 -23.67 -1.84 -15.57
N SER A 317 -23.46 -1.13 -14.46
CA SER A 317 -24.24 -1.34 -13.23
C SER A 317 -25.40 -0.36 -13.06
N GLY A 318 -25.32 0.82 -13.64
CA GLY A 318 -26.32 1.88 -13.38
C GLY A 318 -26.15 2.61 -12.03
N ASP A 319 -25.30 2.10 -11.15
CA ASP A 319 -25.06 2.63 -9.81
C ASP A 319 -23.95 3.68 -9.81
N ASN A 320 -24.03 4.64 -8.89
CA ASN A 320 -22.99 5.66 -8.73
C ASN A 320 -21.77 5.08 -8.03
N MET A 321 -20.58 5.28 -8.61
CA MET A 321 -19.31 4.91 -7.99
C MET A 321 -18.87 5.94 -6.96
N VAL A 322 -19.67 6.09 -5.91
CA VAL A 322 -19.39 7.02 -4.81
C VAL A 322 -19.78 6.42 -3.48
N SER A 323 -18.81 6.31 -2.59
CA SER A 323 -19.02 6.08 -1.16
C SER A 323 -18.31 7.18 -0.36
N PHE A 324 -18.99 7.73 0.63
CA PHE A 324 -18.39 8.63 1.62
C PHE A 324 -17.80 7.88 2.81
N ASN A 325 -17.86 6.55 2.80
CA ASN A 325 -17.24 5.68 3.80
C ASN A 325 -16.57 4.48 3.11
N HIS A 326 -15.30 4.68 2.75
CA HIS A 326 -14.47 3.70 2.06
C HIS A 326 -13.02 3.87 2.50
N TYR A 327 -12.40 2.83 3.03
CA TYR A 327 -11.11 2.96 3.71
C TYR A 327 -9.88 3.00 2.78
N ALA A 328 -9.98 2.62 1.49
CA ALA A 328 -8.79 2.43 0.65
C ALA A 328 -7.83 3.63 0.61
N PHE A 329 -8.31 4.86 0.37
CA PHE A 329 -7.48 6.06 0.41
C PHE A 329 -7.00 6.45 1.83
N GLY A 330 -7.52 5.78 2.85
CA GLY A 330 -7.01 5.87 4.22
C GLY A 330 -5.68 5.15 4.42
N SER A 331 -5.18 4.41 3.42
CA SER A 331 -3.87 3.75 3.43
C SER A 331 -2.69 4.70 3.72
N VAL A 332 -2.86 6.01 3.53
CA VAL A 332 -1.92 7.04 3.99
C VAL A 332 -1.64 6.98 5.49
N GLY A 333 -2.45 6.31 6.28
CA GLY A 333 -2.26 6.17 7.73
C GLY A 333 -0.94 5.51 8.14
N GLU A 334 -0.41 4.58 7.33
CA GLU A 334 0.92 4.02 7.54
C GLU A 334 2.00 5.10 7.58
N PHE A 335 1.88 6.16 6.76
CA PHE A 335 2.80 7.28 6.75
C PHE A 335 2.88 8.01 8.09
N TYR A 336 1.79 8.09 8.85
CA TYR A 336 1.82 8.73 10.16
C TYR A 336 2.71 7.99 11.15
N TYR A 337 2.62 6.67 11.16
CA TYR A 337 3.44 5.85 12.06
C TYR A 337 4.87 5.75 11.58
N GLN A 338 5.09 5.42 10.31
CA GLN A 338 6.43 5.11 9.80
C GLN A 338 7.29 6.35 9.51
N TYR A 339 6.67 7.46 9.14
CA TYR A 339 7.42 8.66 8.73
C TYR A 339 7.21 9.83 9.66
N ILE A 340 5.96 10.18 10.00
CA ILE A 340 5.74 11.32 10.91
C ILE A 340 6.26 10.97 12.32
N LEU A 341 5.90 9.79 12.86
CA LEU A 341 6.36 9.31 14.17
C LEU A 341 7.71 8.57 14.09
N GLY A 342 8.12 8.07 12.92
CA GLY A 342 9.38 7.36 12.72
C GLY A 342 9.38 5.90 13.21
N ILE A 343 8.23 5.28 13.42
CA ILE A 343 8.08 3.93 13.99
C ILE A 343 8.00 2.89 12.87
N LYS A 344 9.13 2.26 12.51
CA LYS A 344 9.21 1.23 11.46
C LYS A 344 9.75 -0.09 12.04
N PRO A 345 9.22 -1.27 11.65
CA PRO A 345 9.85 -2.54 12.04
C PRO A 345 11.20 -2.69 11.35
N GLN A 346 12.27 -2.86 12.12
CA GLN A 346 13.60 -3.28 11.62
C GLN A 346 13.64 -4.80 11.45
N LYS A 347 12.98 -5.51 12.37
CA LYS A 347 12.74 -6.95 12.28
C LYS A 347 11.25 -7.24 12.44
N PRO A 348 10.78 -8.38 11.89
CA PRO A 348 9.38 -8.77 11.98
C PRO A 348 8.83 -8.69 13.41
N GLY A 349 7.59 -8.23 13.56
CA GLY A 349 6.91 -8.07 14.84
C GLY A 349 7.50 -6.97 15.73
N PHE A 350 8.33 -6.08 15.17
CA PHE A 350 9.09 -5.07 15.93
C PHE A 350 10.06 -5.69 16.94
N ALA A 351 10.63 -6.86 16.64
CA ALA A 351 11.68 -7.46 17.46
C ALA A 351 12.94 -6.57 17.54
N GLU A 352 13.17 -5.72 16.56
CA GLU A 352 14.02 -4.53 16.57
C GLU A 352 13.32 -3.39 15.84
N LEU A 353 13.54 -2.16 16.27
CA LEU A 353 12.91 -0.94 15.72
C LEU A 353 13.90 -0.15 14.87
N HIS A 354 13.44 0.35 13.74
CA HIS A 354 14.06 1.47 13.03
C HIS A 354 13.28 2.74 13.36
N PHE A 355 13.93 3.69 14.02
CA PHE A 355 13.34 4.95 14.43
C PHE A 355 13.91 6.10 13.61
N GLU A 356 13.08 6.68 12.72
CA GLU A 356 13.49 7.74 11.81
C GLU A 356 12.31 8.70 11.56
N PRO A 357 12.06 9.66 12.46
CA PRO A 357 11.00 10.65 12.29
C PRO A 357 11.39 11.72 11.27
N TYR A 358 10.39 12.21 10.53
CA TYR A 358 10.52 13.32 9.57
C TYR A 358 9.64 14.50 10.01
N PRO A 359 10.07 15.32 10.98
CA PRO A 359 9.28 16.44 11.50
C PRO A 359 9.04 17.51 10.45
N ASP A 360 7.84 18.11 10.46
CA ASP A 360 7.50 19.26 9.62
C ASP A 360 6.94 20.41 10.49
N ARG A 361 7.46 21.61 10.32
CA ARG A 361 7.09 22.79 11.12
C ARG A 361 5.60 23.15 11.02
N ARG A 362 4.93 22.80 9.92
CA ARG A 362 3.50 23.08 9.70
C ARG A 362 2.60 22.29 10.68
N LEU A 363 3.08 21.18 11.21
CA LEU A 363 2.39 20.41 12.25
C LEU A 363 2.66 20.91 13.67
N GLY A 364 3.72 21.70 13.87
CA GLY A 364 4.13 22.21 15.17
C GLY A 364 4.71 21.15 16.10
N GLY A 365 3.96 20.10 16.36
CA GLY A 365 4.38 18.92 17.11
C GLY A 365 3.40 17.77 16.94
N VAL A 366 3.92 16.56 17.10
CA VAL A 366 3.14 15.31 17.00
C VAL A 366 3.57 14.37 18.13
N SER A 367 2.62 13.61 18.66
CA SER A 367 2.88 12.51 19.55
C SER A 367 1.98 11.33 19.21
N GLY A 368 2.49 10.13 19.39
CA GLY A 368 1.71 8.92 19.15
C GLY A 368 2.37 7.69 19.75
N SER A 369 1.65 6.59 19.73
CA SER A 369 2.15 5.31 20.21
C SER A 369 1.64 4.16 19.37
N TYR A 370 2.42 3.08 19.34
CA TYR A 370 2.04 1.82 18.74
C TYR A 370 2.25 0.68 19.73
N LEU A 371 1.26 -0.18 19.89
CA LEU A 371 1.36 -1.38 20.71
C LEU A 371 1.77 -2.55 19.83
N SER A 372 3.08 -2.81 19.74
CA SER A 372 3.63 -3.96 19.01
C SER A 372 3.58 -5.25 19.84
N ARG A 373 3.92 -6.37 19.20
CA ARG A 373 4.10 -7.64 19.93
C ARG A 373 5.25 -7.60 20.94
N ALA A 374 6.23 -6.74 20.70
CA ALA A 374 7.36 -6.55 21.61
C ALA A 374 7.09 -5.59 22.77
N GLY A 375 6.00 -4.84 22.71
CA GLY A 375 5.61 -3.87 23.73
C GLY A 375 5.18 -2.52 23.12
N LYS A 376 4.88 -1.56 24.01
CA LYS A 376 4.44 -0.22 23.61
C LYS A 376 5.62 0.65 23.19
N ILE A 377 5.57 1.17 21.97
CA ILE A 377 6.50 2.15 21.42
C ILE A 377 5.81 3.52 21.47
N GLU A 378 6.47 4.54 22.01
CA GLU A 378 5.96 5.89 22.05
C GLU A 378 6.96 6.84 21.37
N SER A 379 6.45 7.68 20.50
CA SER A 379 7.23 8.69 19.78
C SER A 379 6.57 10.04 19.87
N SER A 380 7.38 11.06 20.04
CA SER A 380 6.92 12.45 19.91
C SER A 380 8.03 13.36 19.38
N TRP A 381 7.61 14.43 18.75
CA TRP A 381 8.48 15.55 18.42
C TRP A 381 7.71 16.87 18.47
N LYS A 382 8.43 17.95 18.75
CA LYS A 382 7.86 19.30 18.84
C LYS A 382 8.91 20.33 18.47
N TYR A 383 8.52 21.31 17.67
CA TYR A 383 9.33 22.48 17.42
C TYR A 383 9.16 23.50 18.54
N GLU A 384 10.27 23.90 19.14
CA GLU A 384 10.40 24.97 20.13
C GLU A 384 11.38 26.04 19.64
N GLU A 385 11.66 27.07 20.44
CA GLU A 385 12.53 28.19 20.04
C GLU A 385 13.96 27.73 19.74
N ASP A 386 14.44 26.73 20.49
CA ASP A 386 15.81 26.20 20.42
C ASP A 386 15.99 25.04 19.41
N GLY A 387 14.90 24.50 18.88
CA GLY A 387 15.00 23.41 17.87
C GLY A 387 13.81 22.47 17.82
N CYS A 388 14.06 21.26 17.32
CA CYS A 388 13.08 20.18 17.27
C CYS A 388 13.39 19.14 18.35
N HIS A 389 12.63 19.17 19.41
CA HIS A 389 12.72 18.17 20.48
C HIS A 389 12.09 16.86 20.06
N ILE A 390 12.84 15.77 20.10
CA ILE A 390 12.39 14.43 19.69
C ILE A 390 12.49 13.49 20.89
N SER A 391 11.48 12.65 21.12
CA SER A 391 11.47 11.67 22.18
C SER A 391 11.04 10.29 21.66
N LEU A 392 11.69 9.25 22.14
CA LEU A 392 11.37 7.86 21.89
C LEU A 392 11.33 7.11 23.23
N ASN A 393 10.26 6.34 23.45
CA ASN A 393 10.23 5.27 24.44
C ASN A 393 10.08 3.95 23.68
N THR A 394 11.05 3.05 23.82
CA THR A 394 11.10 1.79 23.08
C THR A 394 11.26 0.60 24.01
N PRO A 395 10.53 -0.50 23.77
CA PRO A 395 10.68 -1.75 24.52
C PRO A 395 11.78 -2.66 23.95
N VAL A 396 12.45 -2.24 22.86
CA VAL A 396 13.40 -3.06 22.13
C VAL A 396 14.61 -2.26 21.67
N LYS A 397 15.68 -2.95 21.31
CA LYS A 397 16.82 -2.37 20.62
C LYS A 397 16.36 -1.64 19.36
N SER A 398 16.83 -0.41 19.19
CA SER A 398 16.39 0.49 18.12
C SER A 398 17.57 1.13 17.42
N GLU A 399 17.56 1.10 16.08
CA GLU A 399 18.41 1.95 15.25
C GLU A 399 17.73 3.30 15.12
N VAL A 400 18.40 4.38 15.54
CA VAL A 400 17.90 5.74 15.53
C VAL A 400 18.58 6.54 14.46
N VAL A 401 17.80 7.22 13.63
CA VAL A 401 18.26 8.19 12.63
C VAL A 401 17.53 9.50 12.86
N LEU A 402 18.25 10.53 13.27
CA LEU A 402 17.69 11.85 13.55
C LEU A 402 17.66 12.75 12.30
N PRO A 403 16.78 13.77 12.24
CA PRO A 403 16.69 14.66 11.09
C PRO A 403 17.98 15.43 10.76
N ASN A 404 18.86 15.62 11.73
CA ASN A 404 20.19 16.21 11.55
C ASN A 404 21.24 15.28 10.95
N GLY A 405 20.86 14.01 10.67
CA GLY A 405 21.73 12.96 10.13
C GLY A 405 22.50 12.16 11.19
N GLN A 406 22.35 12.47 12.48
CA GLN A 406 22.92 11.66 13.55
C GLN A 406 22.36 10.24 13.53
N ARG A 407 23.22 9.25 13.74
CA ARG A 407 22.82 7.83 13.80
C ARG A 407 23.37 7.20 15.06
N GLU A 408 22.56 6.44 15.75
CA GLU A 408 22.96 5.70 16.92
C GLU A 408 22.10 4.44 17.11
N THR A 409 22.54 3.55 17.95
CA THR A 409 21.76 2.38 18.38
C THR A 409 21.50 2.52 19.86
N VAL A 410 20.25 2.35 20.26
CA VAL A 410 19.81 2.43 21.65
C VAL A 410 19.15 1.10 22.07
N GLU A 411 19.26 0.78 23.35
CA GLU A 411 18.59 -0.38 23.94
C GLU A 411 17.17 -0.01 24.39
N GLU A 412 16.45 -0.91 25.05
CA GLU A 412 15.18 -0.63 25.71
C GLU A 412 15.31 0.59 26.65
N GLY A 413 14.40 1.55 26.55
CA GLY A 413 14.43 2.75 27.39
C GLY A 413 13.75 3.97 26.79
N THR A 414 13.92 5.11 27.50
CA THR A 414 13.39 6.41 27.08
C THR A 414 14.55 7.35 26.74
N TYR A 415 14.46 7.97 25.57
CA TYR A 415 15.50 8.82 24.99
C TYR A 415 14.93 10.15 24.51
N GLN A 416 15.78 11.21 24.54
CA GLN A 416 15.42 12.54 24.08
C GLN A 416 16.59 13.15 23.31
N TRP A 417 16.28 13.87 22.24
CA TRP A 417 17.24 14.57 21.38
C TRP A 417 16.73 15.97 21.04
N LEU A 418 17.69 16.86 20.71
CA LEU A 418 17.44 18.21 20.21
C LEU A 418 17.91 18.32 18.76
#